data_ffa973c91fe9bddc9710b485c5b5298f
#
_entry.id   ffa973c91fe9bddc9710b485c5b5298f
#
_cell.length_a   1.000
_cell.length_b   1.000
_cell.length_c   1.000
_cell.angle_alpha   90.00
_cell.angle_beta   90.00
_cell.angle_gamma   90.00
#
_symmetry.space_group_name_H-M   'P 1'
#
loop_
_entity.id
_entity.type
_entity.pdbx_description
1 polymer ?
#
loop_
_entity_poly.entity_id
_entity_poly.type
_entity_poly.pdbx_seq_one_letter_code
_entity_poly.pdbx_strand_id
1 'polypeptide(L)'
;ALPSIVAVSQVELKTRMADEEVGTHLSIAGSKVTGQEPCACSVGCNFMVSNLFYNVPARRKFLKSNSTELNNIVAAFERIALVYHEVHFTLHSNGSELLNLPRSGMKQRIVDVFGKKINQDLLPVKVDTTVCNISGFIGKPQSSRKKMPNQYF
;
A
#
# COMPACT_ATOMS: atom_id res chain seq x y z
N ALA A 1 0.13 13.18 -3.25
CA ALA A 1 -1.02 12.24 -3.25
C ALA A 1 -2.15 12.72 -2.34
N LEU A 2 -1.92 13.00 -1.03
CA LEU A 2 -2.99 13.39 -0.09
C LEU A 2 -3.84 14.59 -0.56
N PRO A 3 -3.30 15.73 -1.04
CA PRO A 3 -4.12 16.82 -1.53
C PRO A 3 -5.09 16.42 -2.64
N SER A 4 -4.67 15.54 -3.55
CA SER A 4 -5.53 15.05 -4.64
C SER A 4 -6.65 14.12 -4.14
N ILE A 5 -6.41 13.36 -3.08
CA ILE A 5 -7.43 12.52 -2.43
C ILE A 5 -8.45 13.39 -1.72
N VAL A 6 -7.97 14.33 -0.90
CA VAL A 6 -8.80 15.28 -0.13
C VAL A 6 -9.71 16.12 -1.03
N ALA A 7 -9.26 16.46 -2.25
CA ALA A 7 -10.04 17.25 -3.19
C ALA A 7 -11.32 16.52 -3.66
N VAL A 8 -11.33 15.19 -3.64
CA VAL A 8 -12.42 14.39 -4.23
C VAL A 8 -13.07 13.41 -3.24
N SER A 9 -12.78 13.55 -1.95
CA SER A 9 -13.28 12.65 -0.90
C SER A 9 -13.53 13.40 0.41
N GLN A 10 -14.06 12.70 1.38
CA GLN A 10 -14.09 13.10 2.78
C GLN A 10 -12.97 12.36 3.50
N VAL A 11 -12.12 13.07 4.22
CA VAL A 11 -10.97 12.51 4.92
C VAL A 11 -11.02 12.87 6.39
N GLU A 12 -10.87 11.86 7.23
CA GLU A 12 -10.62 12.04 8.66
C GLU A 12 -9.20 11.56 8.96
N LEU A 13 -8.48 12.34 9.75
CA LEU A 13 -7.15 11.99 10.25
C LEU A 13 -7.20 12.05 11.77
N LYS A 14 -6.81 10.95 12.43
CA LYS A 14 -6.50 10.94 13.84
C LYS A 14 -5.02 10.67 14.01
N THR A 15 -4.32 11.55 14.73
CA THR A 15 -2.88 11.42 14.90
C THR A 15 -2.46 11.83 16.30
N ARG A 16 -1.45 11.12 16.84
CA ARG A 16 -0.82 11.44 18.11
C ARG A 16 0.66 11.10 18.09
N MET A 17 1.49 11.95 18.61
CA MET A 17 2.92 11.68 18.84
C MET A 17 3.10 10.85 20.13
N ALA A 18 4.25 10.19 20.24
CA ALA A 18 4.52 9.31 21.39
C ALA A 18 4.69 10.07 22.71
N ASP A 19 5.12 11.32 22.66
CA ASP A 19 5.35 12.25 23.77
C ASP A 19 4.13 13.12 24.12
N GLU A 20 3.02 12.97 23.38
CA GLU A 20 1.78 13.69 23.61
C GLU A 20 0.72 12.80 24.30
N GLU A 21 -0.02 13.35 25.25
CA GLU A 21 -1.13 12.65 25.92
C GLU A 21 -2.41 12.66 25.09
N VAL A 22 -2.62 13.74 24.33
CA VAL A 22 -3.84 13.97 23.55
C VAL A 22 -3.48 14.07 22.08
N GLY A 23 -4.23 13.37 21.26
CA GLY A 23 -4.08 13.46 19.79
C GLY A 23 -4.97 14.52 19.17
N THR A 24 -4.86 14.67 17.87
CA THR A 24 -5.66 15.58 17.06
C THR A 24 -6.54 14.79 16.09
N HIS A 25 -7.81 15.15 16.02
CA HIS A 25 -8.76 14.71 14.99
C HIS A 25 -8.99 15.86 14.01
N LEU A 26 -8.70 15.62 12.74
CA LEU A 26 -8.87 16.56 11.65
C LEU A 26 -9.87 16.00 10.64
N SER A 27 -10.88 16.79 10.28
CA SER A 27 -11.88 16.43 9.28
C SER A 27 -11.77 17.37 8.07
N ILE A 28 -11.76 16.80 6.88
CA ILE A 28 -11.59 17.56 5.63
C ILE A 28 -12.58 17.03 4.59
N ALA A 29 -13.24 17.93 3.86
CA ALA A 29 -14.11 17.56 2.75
C ALA A 29 -13.91 18.50 1.57
N GLY A 30 -13.65 17.97 0.36
CA GLY A 30 -13.46 18.77 -0.86
C GLY A 30 -12.40 19.87 -0.70
N SER A 31 -11.25 19.53 -0.13
CA SER A 31 -10.10 20.43 0.15
C SER A 31 -10.34 21.49 1.23
N LYS A 32 -11.46 21.44 1.96
CA LYS A 32 -11.74 22.37 3.05
C LYS A 32 -11.67 21.65 4.39
N VAL A 33 -10.94 22.20 5.35
CA VAL A 33 -10.98 21.75 6.74
C VAL A 33 -12.36 22.06 7.31
N THR A 34 -13.05 21.02 7.77
CA THR A 34 -14.40 21.12 8.34
C THR A 34 -14.42 21.03 9.85
N GLY A 35 -13.36 20.50 10.44
CA GLY A 35 -13.21 20.43 11.90
C GLY A 35 -11.77 20.07 12.29
N GLN A 36 -11.36 20.55 13.45
CA GLN A 36 -10.13 20.17 14.12
C GLN A 36 -10.39 20.21 15.63
N GLU A 37 -10.18 19.07 16.29
CA GLU A 37 -10.45 18.94 17.72
C GLU A 37 -9.46 17.97 18.39
N PRO A 38 -9.23 18.10 19.69
CA PRO A 38 -8.50 17.11 20.47
C PRO A 38 -9.25 15.78 20.49
N CYS A 39 -8.52 14.66 20.45
CA CYS A 39 -9.14 13.34 20.57
C CYS A 39 -8.23 12.34 21.29
N ALA A 40 -8.83 11.34 21.89
CA ALA A 40 -8.11 10.17 22.37
C ALA A 40 -7.87 9.22 21.19
N CYS A 41 -6.61 8.93 20.89
CA CYS A 41 -6.23 7.96 19.85
C CYS A 41 -4.90 7.31 20.18
N SER A 42 -4.58 6.20 19.51
CA SER A 42 -3.27 5.55 19.60
C SER A 42 -2.17 6.41 18.99
N VAL A 43 -0.93 6.18 19.43
CA VAL A 43 0.27 6.79 18.78
C VAL A 43 0.33 6.40 17.31
N GLY A 44 0.64 7.37 16.46
CA GLY A 44 0.71 7.20 15.01
C GLY A 44 -0.36 7.98 14.26
N CYS A 45 -0.63 7.58 13.02
CA CYS A 45 -1.60 8.24 12.15
C CYS A 45 -2.64 7.23 11.66
N ASN A 46 -3.92 7.61 11.77
CA ASN A 46 -5.04 6.87 11.21
C ASN A 46 -5.76 7.77 10.20
N PHE A 47 -5.71 7.37 8.92
CA PHE A 47 -6.41 8.04 7.84
C PHE A 47 -7.65 7.24 7.46
N MET A 48 -8.81 7.89 7.47
CA MET A 48 -10.05 7.36 6.95
C MET A 48 -10.47 8.17 5.72
N VAL A 49 -10.56 7.51 4.58
CA VAL A 49 -11.03 8.12 3.33
C VAL A 49 -12.39 7.54 3.01
N SER A 50 -13.40 8.38 2.91
CA SER A 50 -14.76 7.98 2.63
C SER A 50 -15.37 8.79 1.49
N ASN A 51 -16.47 8.29 0.91
CA ASN A 51 -17.22 8.96 -0.13
C ASN A 51 -16.35 9.42 -1.32
N LEU A 52 -15.43 8.56 -1.76
CA LEU A 52 -14.55 8.84 -2.90
C LEU A 52 -15.37 9.26 -4.14
N PHE A 53 -14.97 10.39 -4.75
CA PHE A 53 -15.63 11.02 -5.90
C PHE A 53 -17.06 11.52 -5.63
N TYR A 54 -17.42 11.83 -4.37
CA TYR A 54 -18.75 12.33 -4.03
C TYR A 54 -19.10 13.64 -4.78
N ASN A 55 -18.10 14.49 -5.01
CA ASN A 55 -18.22 15.77 -5.71
C ASN A 55 -17.81 15.70 -7.20
N VAL A 56 -17.48 14.50 -7.72
CA VAL A 56 -17.08 14.28 -9.12
C VAL A 56 -17.85 13.08 -9.69
N PRO A 57 -19.17 13.20 -9.93
CA PRO A 57 -20.03 12.07 -10.33
C PRO A 57 -19.55 11.34 -11.60
N ALA A 58 -18.95 12.06 -12.55
CA ALA A 58 -18.38 11.44 -13.75
C ALA A 58 -17.29 10.42 -13.40
N ARG A 59 -16.33 10.76 -12.53
CA ARG A 59 -15.27 9.82 -12.08
C ARG A 59 -15.84 8.64 -11.33
N ARG A 60 -16.88 8.85 -10.50
CA ARG A 60 -17.53 7.77 -9.77
C ARG A 60 -18.15 6.72 -10.70
N LYS A 61 -18.71 7.15 -11.84
CA LYS A 61 -19.27 6.23 -12.86
C LYS A 61 -18.21 5.40 -13.58
N PHE A 62 -16.95 5.83 -13.60
CA PHE A 62 -15.84 5.09 -14.23
C PHE A 62 -15.20 4.05 -13.32
N LEU A 63 -15.56 3.98 -12.04
CA LEU A 63 -15.11 2.90 -11.16
C LEU A 63 -15.57 1.55 -11.73
N LYS A 64 -14.67 0.59 -11.70
CA LYS A 64 -14.92 -0.77 -12.15
C LYS A 64 -15.70 -1.55 -11.09
N SER A 65 -15.86 -2.86 -11.30
CA SER A 65 -16.42 -3.73 -10.27
C SER A 65 -15.53 -3.76 -9.03
N ASN A 66 -16.11 -4.02 -7.86
CA ASN A 66 -15.37 -4.09 -6.60
C ASN A 66 -14.19 -5.07 -6.67
N SER A 67 -14.34 -6.20 -7.37
CA SER A 67 -13.26 -7.17 -7.55
C SER A 67 -12.12 -6.62 -8.41
N THR A 68 -12.42 -5.86 -9.45
CA THR A 68 -11.40 -5.22 -10.30
C THR A 68 -10.65 -4.15 -9.52
N GLU A 69 -11.36 -3.30 -8.78
CA GLU A 69 -10.73 -2.25 -7.97
C GLU A 69 -9.89 -2.87 -6.84
N LEU A 70 -10.36 -3.93 -6.20
CA LEU A 70 -9.59 -4.65 -5.19
C LEU A 70 -8.28 -5.21 -5.76
N ASN A 71 -8.32 -5.81 -6.96
CA ASN A 71 -7.11 -6.30 -7.62
C ASN A 71 -6.12 -5.17 -7.91
N ASN A 72 -6.60 -3.98 -8.31
CA ASN A 72 -5.76 -2.80 -8.52
C ASN A 72 -5.12 -2.32 -7.20
N ILE A 73 -5.89 -2.34 -6.11
CA ILE A 73 -5.41 -1.98 -4.77
C ILE A 73 -4.33 -2.96 -4.31
N VAL A 74 -4.59 -4.26 -4.43
CA VAL A 74 -3.62 -5.32 -4.08
C VAL A 74 -2.33 -5.14 -4.88
N ALA A 75 -2.40 -4.95 -6.20
CA ALA A 75 -1.23 -4.74 -7.03
C ALA A 75 -0.43 -3.47 -6.67
N ALA A 76 -1.10 -2.39 -6.28
CA ALA A 76 -0.43 -1.18 -5.79
C ALA A 76 0.22 -1.39 -4.42
N PHE A 77 -0.46 -2.11 -3.52
CA PHE A 77 0.03 -2.46 -2.19
C PHE A 77 1.27 -3.37 -2.29
N GLU A 78 1.25 -4.40 -3.13
CA GLU A 78 2.36 -5.32 -3.35
C GLU A 78 3.65 -4.58 -3.76
N ARG A 79 3.55 -3.59 -4.65
CA ARG A 79 4.71 -2.78 -5.07
C ARG A 79 5.38 -2.07 -3.89
N ILE A 80 4.59 -1.47 -3.02
CA ILE A 80 5.12 -0.76 -1.84
C ILE A 80 5.69 -1.77 -0.83
N ALA A 81 4.96 -2.87 -0.57
CA ALA A 81 5.37 -3.88 0.37
C ALA A 81 6.67 -4.60 -0.02
N LEU A 82 6.92 -4.77 -1.32
CA LEU A 82 8.17 -5.36 -1.84
C LEU A 82 9.36 -4.45 -1.63
N VAL A 83 9.21 -3.14 -1.85
CA VAL A 83 10.28 -2.16 -1.66
C VAL A 83 10.63 -2.02 -0.18
N TYR A 84 9.64 -1.91 0.69
CA TYR A 84 9.83 -1.68 2.14
C TYR A 84 9.66 -2.98 2.94
N HIS A 85 10.46 -3.99 2.62
CA HIS A 85 10.36 -5.32 3.22
C HIS A 85 10.68 -5.35 4.72
N GLU A 86 11.36 -4.33 5.25
CA GLU A 86 11.64 -4.13 6.66
C GLU A 86 10.48 -3.51 7.45
N VAL A 87 9.39 -3.13 6.78
CA VAL A 87 8.16 -2.64 7.42
C VAL A 87 7.13 -3.77 7.47
N HIS A 88 6.43 -3.88 8.60
CA HIS A 88 5.27 -4.78 8.72
C HIS A 88 4.07 -4.15 8.02
N PHE A 89 3.48 -4.89 7.10
CA PHE A 89 2.26 -4.49 6.38
C PHE A 89 1.14 -5.50 6.60
N THR A 90 -0.08 -4.98 6.76
CA THR A 90 -1.31 -5.77 6.71
C THR A 90 -2.29 -5.16 5.72
N LEU A 91 -3.01 -5.99 5.00
CA LEU A 91 -4.08 -5.57 4.08
C LEU A 91 -5.35 -6.33 4.43
N HIS A 92 -6.41 -5.58 4.68
CA HIS A 92 -7.74 -6.12 4.99
C HIS A 92 -8.77 -5.68 3.95
N SER A 93 -9.77 -6.51 3.71
CA SER A 93 -10.93 -6.17 2.89
C SER A 93 -12.19 -6.73 3.53
N ASN A 94 -13.18 -5.86 3.79
CA ASN A 94 -14.45 -6.23 4.41
C ASN A 94 -14.30 -7.08 5.69
N GLY A 95 -13.35 -6.71 6.55
CA GLY A 95 -13.08 -7.41 7.80
C GLY A 95 -12.23 -8.68 7.68
N SER A 96 -11.90 -9.12 6.46
CA SER A 96 -11.02 -10.27 6.23
C SER A 96 -9.60 -9.82 5.95
N GLU A 97 -8.61 -10.45 6.60
CA GLU A 97 -7.20 -10.23 6.31
C GLU A 97 -6.83 -10.90 4.98
N LEU A 98 -6.36 -10.11 4.02
CA LEU A 98 -5.90 -10.58 2.72
C LEU A 98 -4.40 -10.88 2.72
N LEU A 99 -3.61 -10.02 3.33
CA LEU A 99 -2.17 -10.15 3.44
C LEU A 99 -1.71 -9.72 4.83
N ASN A 100 -0.77 -10.49 5.37
CA ASN A 100 -0.03 -10.16 6.59
C ASN A 100 1.44 -10.41 6.30
N LEU A 101 2.20 -9.31 6.20
CA LEU A 101 3.57 -9.31 5.72
C LEU A 101 4.49 -8.77 6.83
N PRO A 102 4.96 -9.62 7.75
CA PRO A 102 5.84 -9.19 8.83
C PRO A 102 7.17 -8.67 8.28
N ARG A 103 7.89 -7.90 9.07
CA ARG A 103 9.25 -7.48 8.76
C ARG A 103 10.11 -8.69 8.39
N SER A 104 10.80 -8.63 7.25
CA SER A 104 11.59 -9.75 6.73
C SER A 104 12.70 -9.29 5.79
N GLY A 105 13.53 -10.22 5.32
CA GLY A 105 14.43 -9.96 4.20
C GLY A 105 13.68 -9.96 2.87
N MET A 106 14.26 -9.33 1.83
CA MET A 106 13.64 -9.18 0.51
C MET A 106 13.16 -10.51 -0.08
N LYS A 107 13.98 -11.57 -0.02
CA LYS A 107 13.60 -12.89 -0.54
C LYS A 107 12.35 -13.45 0.14
N GLN A 108 12.31 -13.36 1.48
CA GLN A 108 11.18 -13.83 2.25
C GLN A 108 9.93 -13.00 1.94
N ARG A 109 10.06 -11.67 1.82
CA ARG A 109 8.95 -10.79 1.43
C ARG A 109 8.37 -11.17 0.06
N ILE A 110 9.21 -11.50 -0.92
CA ILE A 110 8.76 -11.98 -2.24
C ILE A 110 7.95 -13.28 -2.09
N VAL A 111 8.43 -14.19 -1.25
CA VAL A 111 7.73 -15.46 -0.98
C VAL A 111 6.40 -15.24 -0.26
N ASP A 112 6.35 -14.31 0.69
CA ASP A 112 5.14 -14.01 1.46
C ASP A 112 4.06 -13.34 0.56
N VAL A 113 4.48 -12.52 -0.41
CA VAL A 113 3.58 -11.86 -1.37
C VAL A 113 3.08 -12.83 -2.45
N PHE A 114 3.98 -13.60 -3.08
CA PHE A 114 3.65 -14.40 -4.27
C PHE A 114 3.44 -15.90 -3.97
N GLY A 115 3.62 -16.29 -2.73
CA GLY A 115 3.43 -17.67 -2.27
C GLY A 115 4.69 -18.53 -2.32
N LYS A 116 4.69 -19.60 -1.53
CA LYS A 116 5.86 -20.45 -1.28
C LYS A 116 6.48 -21.11 -2.53
N LYS A 117 5.68 -21.32 -3.58
CA LYS A 117 6.14 -21.96 -4.82
C LYS A 117 7.25 -21.17 -5.54
N ILE A 118 7.25 -19.83 -5.42
CA ILE A 118 8.25 -18.99 -6.08
C ILE A 118 9.65 -19.15 -5.47
N ASN A 119 9.75 -19.60 -4.22
CA ASN A 119 11.03 -19.66 -3.49
C ASN A 119 12.13 -20.47 -4.19
N GLN A 120 11.77 -21.58 -4.81
CA GLN A 120 12.72 -22.46 -5.52
C GLN A 120 13.08 -21.92 -6.92
N ASP A 121 12.33 -20.94 -7.41
CA ASP A 121 12.54 -20.34 -8.73
C ASP A 121 13.32 -19.03 -8.66
N LEU A 122 13.56 -18.48 -7.47
CA LEU A 122 14.26 -17.20 -7.30
C LEU A 122 15.77 -17.37 -7.30
N LEU A 123 16.44 -16.69 -8.21
CA LEU A 123 17.88 -16.53 -8.29
C LEU A 123 18.28 -15.12 -7.85
N PRO A 124 19.23 -14.97 -6.91
CA PRO A 124 19.70 -13.65 -6.51
C PRO A 124 20.52 -13.02 -7.64
N VAL A 125 20.35 -11.72 -7.82
CA VAL A 125 21.17 -10.88 -8.71
C VAL A 125 21.82 -9.80 -7.85
N LYS A 126 23.13 -9.67 -7.99
CA LYS A 126 23.88 -8.57 -7.43
C LYS A 126 24.96 -8.15 -8.40
N VAL A 127 24.89 -6.91 -8.86
CA VAL A 127 25.87 -6.30 -9.78
C VAL A 127 26.24 -4.94 -9.24
N ASP A 128 27.51 -4.77 -8.93
CA ASP A 128 28.07 -3.50 -8.48
C ASP A 128 28.92 -2.93 -9.61
N THR A 129 28.58 -1.74 -10.09
CA THR A 129 29.31 -1.00 -11.12
C THR A 129 29.75 0.36 -10.63
N THR A 130 30.58 1.04 -11.37
CA THR A 130 30.99 2.43 -11.06
C THR A 130 29.85 3.44 -11.18
N VAL A 131 28.75 3.08 -11.86
CA VAL A 131 27.62 3.97 -12.17
C VAL A 131 26.40 3.64 -11.31
N CYS A 132 26.14 2.35 -11.05
CA CYS A 132 24.97 1.92 -10.29
C CYS A 132 25.19 0.56 -9.62
N ASN A 133 24.45 0.33 -8.54
CA ASN A 133 24.37 -0.95 -7.86
C ASN A 133 22.98 -1.56 -8.13
N ILE A 134 22.96 -2.78 -8.65
CA ILE A 134 21.74 -3.52 -8.94
C ILE A 134 21.70 -4.73 -8.02
N SER A 135 20.60 -4.87 -7.27
CA SER A 135 20.38 -6.04 -6.43
C SER A 135 18.91 -6.46 -6.45
N GLY A 136 18.67 -7.76 -6.33
CA GLY A 136 17.31 -8.29 -6.32
C GLY A 136 17.26 -9.77 -6.65
N PHE A 137 16.14 -10.19 -7.23
CA PHE A 137 15.89 -11.58 -7.59
C PHE A 137 15.27 -11.68 -8.98
N ILE A 138 15.65 -12.71 -9.73
CA ILE A 138 15.03 -13.09 -11.00
C ILE A 138 14.48 -14.50 -10.92
N GLY A 139 13.45 -14.79 -11.69
CA GLY A 139 12.92 -16.15 -11.84
C GLY A 139 13.79 -16.99 -12.75
N LYS A 140 13.88 -18.31 -12.48
CA LYS A 140 14.50 -19.27 -13.39
C LYS A 140 13.80 -19.27 -14.75
N PRO A 141 14.50 -19.51 -15.86
CA PRO A 141 13.91 -19.56 -17.21
C PRO A 141 12.72 -20.52 -17.33
N GLN A 142 12.75 -21.64 -16.62
CA GLN A 142 11.68 -22.63 -16.62
C GLN A 142 10.36 -22.11 -16.03
N SER A 143 10.44 -21.07 -15.18
CA SER A 143 9.29 -20.41 -14.55
C SER A 143 8.75 -19.24 -15.38
N SER A 144 9.29 -19.03 -16.60
CA SER A 144 8.87 -17.97 -17.50
C SER A 144 7.38 -18.06 -17.85
N ARG A 145 6.69 -16.92 -17.84
CA ARG A 145 5.27 -16.80 -18.18
C ARG A 145 5.08 -15.92 -19.42
N LYS A 146 4.09 -16.25 -20.25
CA LYS A 146 3.76 -15.46 -21.45
C LYS A 146 3.30 -14.02 -21.14
N LYS A 147 2.69 -13.79 -19.98
CA LYS A 147 2.33 -12.45 -19.48
C LYS A 147 3.32 -12.05 -18.39
N MET A 148 3.65 -10.78 -18.31
CA MET A 148 4.63 -10.19 -17.38
C MET A 148 3.93 -9.61 -16.14
N PRO A 149 3.28 -10.42 -15.26
CA PRO A 149 2.52 -9.88 -14.14
C PRO A 149 3.41 -9.38 -12.99
N ASN A 150 4.65 -9.87 -12.88
CA ASN A 150 5.49 -9.70 -11.70
C ASN A 150 6.88 -9.17 -12.06
N GLN A 151 6.93 -8.00 -12.72
CA GLN A 151 8.17 -7.25 -12.96
C GLN A 151 8.14 -5.96 -12.14
N TYR A 152 9.12 -5.83 -11.23
CA TYR A 152 9.27 -4.70 -10.33
C TYR A 152 10.71 -4.20 -10.42
N PHE A 153 10.89 -2.90 -10.69
CA PHE A 153 12.17 -2.21 -10.81
C PHE A 153 12.18 -0.99 -9.90
#